data_e1afeebfc7a565adf2695a221bdf151d
#
_entry.id   e1afeebfc7a565adf2695a221bdf151d
#
_cell.length_a   1.000
_cell.length_b   1.000
_cell.length_c   1.000
_cell.angle_alpha   90.00
_cell.angle_beta   90.00
_cell.angle_gamma   90.00
#
_symmetry.space_group_name_H-M   'P 1'
#
loop_
_entity.id
_entity.type
_entity.pdbx_description
1 polymer ?
#
loop_
_entity_poly.entity_id
_entity_poly.type
_entity_poly.pdbx_seq_one_letter_code
_entity_poly.pdbx_strand_id
1 'polypeptide(L)'
;MIWKKPERKPFGRDGPPKGYPKDQKVYADPENWRYPLHTPWNAKAARHYFDERSNRAKYTEEEQAYIDSRINEALKRFEQQAESKGTGRPPPKPPSRKKTEQLSLQELLRLFLGAARLQRAEEMEDSLVSISKTSPKEIEGKVKHYVVKIKMKNRTILHDCQDWRRNLESRNMCKHLGKFLLSLDNDTATDLLQDILRNMEPWKFIAP
;
A
#
# COMPACT_ATOMS: atom_id res chain seq x y z
N MET A 1 -20.02 -22.49 14.44
CA MET A 1 -18.69 -22.21 15.03
C MET A 1 -18.73 -20.80 15.61
N ILE A 2 -18.55 -20.62 16.92
CA ILE A 2 -18.50 -19.30 17.55
C ILE A 2 -17.06 -18.80 17.35
N TRP A 3 -16.89 -17.84 16.45
CA TRP A 3 -15.59 -17.22 16.19
C TRP A 3 -15.11 -16.47 17.43
N LYS A 4 -14.01 -16.90 18.02
CA LYS A 4 -13.41 -16.21 19.14
C LYS A 4 -12.64 -14.98 18.64
N LYS A 5 -12.97 -13.82 19.14
CA LYS A 5 -12.26 -12.56 18.83
C LYS A 5 -10.79 -12.69 19.27
N PRO A 6 -9.82 -12.21 18.48
CA PRO A 6 -8.42 -12.22 18.89
C PRO A 6 -8.22 -11.52 20.23
N GLU A 7 -7.42 -12.11 21.09
CA GLU A 7 -7.01 -11.50 22.35
C GLU A 7 -5.89 -10.48 22.11
N ARG A 8 -5.77 -9.52 23.01
CA ARG A 8 -4.68 -8.56 22.94
C ARG A 8 -3.32 -9.26 23.05
N LYS A 9 -2.45 -9.02 22.08
CA LYS A 9 -1.11 -9.62 21.98
C LYS A 9 -0.03 -8.64 22.43
N PRO A 10 1.16 -9.12 22.86
CA PRO A 10 2.29 -8.25 23.21
C PRO A 10 2.74 -7.32 22.09
N PHE A 11 2.51 -7.69 20.83
CA PHE A 11 2.76 -6.86 19.64
C PHE A 11 1.59 -5.93 19.27
N GLY A 12 0.50 -5.97 20.02
CA GLY A 12 -0.66 -5.10 19.84
C GLY A 12 -0.33 -3.64 20.17
N ARG A 13 -1.12 -2.72 19.60
CA ARG A 13 -1.00 -1.29 19.86
C ARG A 13 -2.00 -0.85 20.93
N ASP A 14 -1.68 0.21 21.68
CA ASP A 14 -2.58 0.80 22.66
C ASP A 14 -3.71 1.63 22.02
N GLY A 15 -3.62 1.87 20.71
CA GLY A 15 -4.58 2.63 19.94
C GLY A 15 -4.34 2.55 18.45
N PRO A 16 -5.19 3.21 17.65
CA PRO A 16 -5.02 3.23 16.20
C PRO A 16 -3.73 3.96 15.82
N PRO A 17 -3.11 3.61 14.68
CA PRO A 17 -2.02 4.40 14.12
C PRO A 17 -2.49 5.84 13.88
N LYS A 18 -1.58 6.80 13.97
CA LYS A 18 -1.87 8.21 13.70
C LYS A 18 -2.46 8.38 12.30
N GLY A 19 -3.57 9.10 12.21
CA GLY A 19 -4.29 9.30 10.95
C GLY A 19 -5.28 8.18 10.57
N TYR A 20 -5.40 7.14 11.37
CA TYR A 20 -6.36 6.04 11.15
C TYR A 20 -7.61 6.18 12.03
N PRO A 21 -8.75 5.57 11.63
CA PRO A 21 -9.98 5.62 12.40
C PRO A 21 -9.81 5.09 13.82
N LYS A 22 -10.48 5.75 14.79
CA LYS A 22 -10.51 5.32 16.20
C LYS A 22 -11.53 4.21 16.47
N ASP A 23 -12.34 3.84 15.49
CA ASP A 23 -13.30 2.75 15.62
C ASP A 23 -12.63 1.39 15.41
N GLN A 24 -12.57 0.59 16.46
CA GLN A 24 -12.03 -0.77 16.42
C GLN A 24 -12.72 -1.67 15.39
N LYS A 25 -14.00 -1.42 15.10
CA LYS A 25 -14.79 -2.23 14.15
C LYS A 25 -14.23 -2.20 12.73
N VAL A 26 -13.44 -1.20 12.40
CA VAL A 26 -12.82 -1.09 11.05
C VAL A 26 -11.45 -1.77 10.93
N TYR A 27 -11.09 -2.62 11.88
CA TYR A 27 -9.86 -3.42 11.85
C TYR A 27 -10.19 -4.92 11.81
N ALA A 28 -9.42 -5.71 11.07
CA ALA A 28 -9.60 -7.16 11.06
C ALA A 28 -9.18 -7.79 12.41
N ASP A 29 -8.17 -7.19 13.05
CA ASP A 29 -7.76 -7.50 14.41
C ASP A 29 -7.97 -6.26 15.30
N PRO A 30 -9.18 -6.08 15.82
CA PRO A 30 -9.57 -4.88 16.57
C PRO A 30 -8.84 -4.71 17.89
N GLU A 31 -8.55 -5.80 18.60
CA GLU A 31 -7.89 -5.74 19.92
C GLU A 31 -6.43 -5.28 19.81
N ASN A 32 -5.80 -5.54 18.69
CA ASN A 32 -4.41 -5.17 18.43
C ASN A 32 -4.26 -3.97 17.49
N TRP A 33 -5.35 -3.35 17.03
CA TRP A 33 -5.37 -2.24 16.08
C TRP A 33 -4.60 -2.55 14.79
N ARG A 34 -4.77 -3.79 14.28
CA ARG A 34 -4.06 -4.27 13.10
C ARG A 34 -5.02 -4.55 11.95
N TYR A 35 -4.48 -4.51 10.74
CA TYR A 35 -5.20 -4.81 9.50
C TYR A 35 -6.43 -3.91 9.31
N PRO A 36 -6.24 -2.58 9.11
CA PRO A 36 -7.34 -1.66 8.89
C PRO A 36 -8.13 -2.00 7.62
N LEU A 37 -9.45 -1.83 7.66
CA LEU A 37 -10.41 -2.25 6.61
C LEU A 37 -11.31 -1.09 6.14
N HIS A 38 -11.00 0.15 6.50
CA HIS A 38 -11.89 1.29 6.25
C HIS A 38 -11.87 1.82 4.82
N THR A 39 -10.94 1.38 3.99
CA THR A 39 -10.89 1.69 2.55
C THR A 39 -10.64 0.44 1.73
N PRO A 40 -11.01 0.42 0.42
CA PRO A 40 -10.70 -0.70 -0.48
C PRO A 40 -9.21 -1.04 -0.49
N TRP A 41 -8.37 -0.01 -0.44
CA TRP A 41 -6.92 -0.15 -0.40
C TRP A 41 -6.46 -0.84 0.88
N ASN A 42 -6.93 -0.37 2.04
CA ASN A 42 -6.55 -0.95 3.33
C ASN A 42 -7.00 -2.41 3.44
N ALA A 43 -8.18 -2.76 2.92
CA ALA A 43 -8.65 -4.14 2.91
C ALA A 43 -7.75 -5.06 2.05
N LYS A 44 -7.31 -4.60 0.87
CA LYS A 44 -6.36 -5.33 0.02
C LYS A 44 -4.98 -5.45 0.68
N ALA A 45 -4.47 -4.38 1.24
CA ALA A 45 -3.22 -4.39 1.99
C ALA A 45 -3.31 -5.33 3.20
N ALA A 46 -4.41 -5.29 3.96
CA ALA A 46 -4.66 -6.20 5.08
C ALA A 46 -4.60 -7.66 4.64
N ARG A 47 -5.21 -8.01 3.49
CA ARG A 47 -5.14 -9.36 2.91
C ARG A 47 -3.70 -9.77 2.65
N HIS A 48 -2.97 -8.93 1.93
CA HIS A 48 -1.58 -9.21 1.57
C HIS A 48 -0.68 -9.42 2.81
N TYR A 49 -0.74 -8.48 3.78
CA TYR A 49 0.04 -8.59 5.01
C TYR A 49 -0.32 -9.80 5.86
N PHE A 50 -1.60 -10.13 5.93
CA PHE A 50 -2.05 -11.26 6.73
C PHE A 50 -1.70 -12.61 6.10
N ASP A 51 -1.59 -12.69 4.78
CA ASP A 51 -1.19 -13.91 4.06
C ASP A 51 0.30 -14.25 4.23
N GLU A 52 1.12 -13.30 4.67
CA GLU A 52 2.51 -13.60 5.00
C GLU A 52 2.61 -14.59 6.17
N ARG A 53 3.37 -15.68 5.97
CA ARG A 53 3.55 -16.75 6.97
C ARG A 53 3.98 -16.21 8.34
N SER A 54 4.90 -15.25 8.37
CA SER A 54 5.42 -14.62 9.59
C SER A 54 4.36 -13.83 10.36
N ASN A 55 3.36 -13.27 9.67
CA ASN A 55 2.27 -12.55 10.30
C ASN A 55 1.17 -13.50 10.76
N ARG A 56 0.83 -14.51 9.97
CA ARG A 56 -0.17 -15.54 10.37
C ARG A 56 0.29 -16.33 11.58
N ALA A 57 1.55 -16.72 11.64
CA ALA A 57 2.13 -17.50 12.74
C ALA A 57 2.04 -16.83 14.12
N LYS A 58 1.70 -15.55 14.19
CA LYS A 58 1.48 -14.82 15.45
C LYS A 58 0.12 -15.08 16.09
N TYR A 59 -0.78 -15.77 15.37
CA TYR A 59 -2.17 -16.00 15.74
C TYR A 59 -2.47 -17.48 15.78
N THR A 60 -3.38 -17.88 16.66
CA THR A 60 -3.96 -19.24 16.67
C THR A 60 -4.78 -19.47 15.39
N GLU A 61 -5.08 -20.73 15.07
CA GLU A 61 -5.92 -21.06 13.91
C GLU A 61 -7.30 -20.40 13.97
N GLU A 62 -7.90 -20.34 15.16
CA GLU A 62 -9.18 -19.67 15.38
C GLU A 62 -9.12 -18.18 15.13
N GLU A 63 -8.05 -17.51 15.62
CA GLU A 63 -7.81 -16.09 15.39
C GLU A 63 -7.52 -15.81 13.91
N GLN A 64 -6.78 -16.68 13.24
CA GLN A 64 -6.52 -16.57 11.81
C GLN A 64 -7.81 -16.63 11.01
N ALA A 65 -8.69 -17.59 11.33
CA ALA A 65 -9.98 -17.72 10.67
C ALA A 65 -10.88 -16.49 10.91
N TYR A 66 -10.86 -15.93 12.12
CA TYR A 66 -11.59 -14.71 12.44
C TYR A 66 -11.08 -13.51 11.61
N ILE A 67 -9.75 -13.29 11.56
CA ILE A 67 -9.14 -12.21 10.81
C ILE A 67 -9.39 -12.39 9.30
N ASP A 68 -9.27 -13.60 8.78
CA ASP A 68 -9.57 -13.96 7.40
C ASP A 68 -11.02 -13.61 7.01
N SER A 69 -11.98 -13.97 7.87
CA SER A 69 -13.40 -13.67 7.64
C SER A 69 -13.61 -12.15 7.52
N ARG A 70 -13.09 -11.38 8.44
CA ARG A 70 -13.26 -9.92 8.44
C ARG A 70 -12.63 -9.24 7.23
N ILE A 71 -11.46 -9.68 6.81
CA ILE A 71 -10.81 -9.16 5.61
C ILE A 71 -11.65 -9.48 4.36
N ASN A 72 -12.11 -10.73 4.24
CA ASN A 72 -12.93 -11.17 3.10
C ASN A 72 -14.28 -10.43 3.04
N GLU A 73 -14.94 -10.23 4.16
CA GLU A 73 -16.16 -9.43 4.24
C GLU A 73 -15.96 -7.98 3.78
N ALA A 74 -14.86 -7.35 4.21
CA ALA A 74 -14.53 -6.00 3.78
C ALA A 74 -14.25 -5.92 2.28
N LEU A 75 -13.49 -6.84 1.71
CA LEU A 75 -13.21 -6.94 0.29
C LEU A 75 -14.51 -7.10 -0.51
N LYS A 76 -15.35 -8.05 -0.13
CA LYS A 76 -16.65 -8.30 -0.77
C LYS A 76 -17.57 -7.06 -0.72
N ARG A 77 -17.62 -6.36 0.42
CA ARG A 77 -18.39 -5.11 0.56
C ARG A 77 -17.93 -4.03 -0.42
N PHE A 78 -16.62 -3.86 -0.59
CA PHE A 78 -16.08 -2.86 -1.52
C PHE A 78 -16.28 -3.25 -2.99
N GLU A 79 -16.25 -4.53 -3.33
CA GLU A 79 -16.58 -5.03 -4.66
C GLU A 79 -18.05 -4.72 -5.00
N GLN A 80 -18.99 -5.03 -4.11
CA GLN A 80 -20.40 -4.72 -4.28
C GLN A 80 -20.67 -3.21 -4.40
N GLN A 81 -19.96 -2.38 -3.62
CA GLN A 81 -20.07 -0.92 -3.73
C GLN A 81 -19.52 -0.37 -5.05
N ALA A 82 -18.53 -1.01 -5.65
CA ALA A 82 -18.01 -0.63 -6.96
C ALA A 82 -19.01 -0.98 -8.07
N GLU A 83 -19.67 -2.13 -7.98
CA GLU A 83 -20.72 -2.57 -8.92
C GLU A 83 -21.95 -1.66 -8.87
N SER A 84 -22.39 -1.27 -7.68
CA SER A 84 -23.60 -0.42 -7.50
C SER A 84 -23.41 1.02 -7.97
N LYS A 85 -22.17 1.50 -8.13
CA LYS A 85 -21.88 2.87 -8.60
C LYS A 85 -21.75 3.01 -10.13
N GLY A 86 -22.13 1.99 -10.89
CA GLY A 86 -22.38 2.10 -12.32
C GLY A 86 -21.18 2.46 -13.22
N THR A 87 -19.97 2.11 -12.84
CA THR A 87 -18.84 2.11 -13.78
C THR A 87 -18.84 0.78 -14.53
N GLY A 88 -19.45 0.76 -15.71
CA GLY A 88 -19.67 -0.43 -16.53
C GLY A 88 -18.42 -1.11 -17.10
N ARG A 89 -17.49 -1.48 -16.24
CA ARG A 89 -16.38 -2.38 -16.56
C ARG A 89 -16.55 -3.64 -15.72
N PRO A 90 -16.71 -4.83 -16.35
CA PRO A 90 -16.84 -6.08 -15.61
C PRO A 90 -15.62 -6.26 -14.70
N PRO A 91 -15.83 -6.72 -13.45
CA PRO A 91 -14.72 -7.02 -12.55
C PRO A 91 -13.84 -8.10 -13.18
N PRO A 92 -12.51 -8.00 -13.07
CA PRO A 92 -11.66 -9.11 -13.46
C PRO A 92 -12.05 -10.35 -12.65
N LYS A 93 -12.21 -11.51 -13.33
CA LYS A 93 -12.50 -12.80 -12.70
C LYS A 93 -11.54 -13.05 -11.53
N PRO A 94 -12.03 -13.61 -10.40
CA PRO A 94 -11.15 -13.97 -9.29
C PRO A 94 -10.07 -14.94 -9.79
N PRO A 95 -8.79 -14.67 -9.53
CA PRO A 95 -7.71 -15.54 -9.98
C PRO A 95 -7.80 -16.90 -9.27
N SER A 96 -7.75 -17.96 -10.05
CA SER A 96 -7.56 -19.32 -9.55
C SER A 96 -6.23 -19.39 -8.78
N ARG A 97 -6.24 -20.06 -7.60
CA ARG A 97 -5.08 -20.29 -6.73
C ARG A 97 -3.92 -20.97 -7.47
N LYS A 98 -3.15 -20.19 -8.26
CA LYS A 98 -1.84 -20.64 -8.78
C LYS A 98 -1.00 -19.41 -9.10
N LYS A 99 0.15 -19.27 -8.45
CA LYS A 99 1.17 -18.22 -8.50
C LYS A 99 0.74 -16.92 -7.79
N THR A 100 1.62 -16.46 -6.91
CA THR A 100 1.65 -15.07 -6.43
C THR A 100 1.77 -14.17 -7.67
N GLU A 101 0.64 -13.73 -8.24
CA GLU A 101 0.63 -12.79 -9.36
C GLU A 101 1.29 -11.52 -8.86
N GLN A 102 2.43 -11.21 -9.41
CA GLN A 102 3.10 -9.93 -9.19
C GLN A 102 2.17 -8.86 -9.78
N LEU A 103 1.72 -7.94 -8.92
CA LEU A 103 0.96 -6.79 -9.37
C LEU A 103 1.77 -6.04 -10.44
N SER A 104 1.12 -5.64 -11.51
CA SER A 104 1.74 -4.81 -12.55
C SER A 104 2.16 -3.46 -11.97
N LEU A 105 3.11 -2.79 -12.62
CA LEU A 105 3.54 -1.44 -12.22
C LEU A 105 2.34 -0.48 -12.09
N GLN A 106 1.39 -0.53 -13.02
CA GLN A 106 0.20 0.32 -13.00
C GLN A 106 -0.72 0.05 -11.79
N GLU A 107 -0.89 -1.21 -11.42
CA GLU A 107 -1.66 -1.58 -10.24
C GLU A 107 -0.97 -1.12 -8.95
N LEU A 108 0.34 -1.31 -8.86
CA LEU A 108 1.15 -0.84 -7.74
C LEU A 108 1.09 0.69 -7.60
N LEU A 109 1.32 1.42 -8.69
CA LEU A 109 1.22 2.89 -8.69
C LEU A 109 -0.18 3.36 -8.29
N ARG A 110 -1.23 2.71 -8.79
CA ARG A 110 -2.61 3.03 -8.38
C ARG A 110 -2.86 2.79 -6.90
N LEU A 111 -2.22 1.78 -6.30
CA LEU A 111 -2.29 1.54 -4.85
C LEU A 111 -1.66 2.69 -4.05
N PHE A 112 -0.50 3.17 -4.45
CA PHE A 112 0.25 4.19 -3.70
C PHE A 112 -0.20 5.63 -3.98
N LEU A 113 -0.69 5.92 -5.18
CA LEU A 113 -1.10 7.28 -5.58
C LEU A 113 -2.60 7.51 -5.49
N GLY A 114 -3.40 6.47 -5.73
CA GLY A 114 -4.81 6.60 -6.09
C GLY A 114 -5.00 7.06 -7.54
N ALA A 115 -6.18 6.81 -8.11
CA ALA A 115 -6.46 7.02 -9.54
C ALA A 115 -6.17 8.45 -10.02
N ALA A 116 -6.64 9.46 -9.27
CA ALA A 116 -6.51 10.86 -9.69
C ALA A 116 -5.07 11.41 -9.66
N ARG A 117 -4.20 10.92 -8.77
CA ARG A 117 -2.78 11.30 -8.76
C ARG A 117 -1.99 10.55 -9.82
N LEU A 118 -2.34 9.27 -10.06
CA LEU A 118 -1.72 8.48 -11.12
C LEU A 118 -2.01 9.11 -12.48
N GLN A 119 -3.25 9.43 -12.80
CA GLN A 119 -3.59 10.12 -14.03
C GLN A 119 -2.78 11.41 -14.22
N ARG A 120 -2.69 12.24 -13.18
CA ARG A 120 -1.88 13.47 -13.25
C ARG A 120 -0.37 13.23 -13.35
N ALA A 121 0.12 12.07 -12.90
CA ALA A 121 1.51 11.68 -13.09
C ALA A 121 1.76 11.23 -14.54
N GLU A 122 0.84 10.51 -15.15
CA GLU A 122 0.89 10.08 -16.56
C GLU A 122 0.82 11.26 -17.53
N GLU A 123 -0.01 12.28 -17.23
CA GLU A 123 -0.15 13.51 -18.01
C GLU A 123 1.07 14.44 -17.94
N MET A 124 2.03 14.20 -17.02
CA MET A 124 3.24 15.01 -16.93
C MET A 124 4.24 14.65 -18.05
N GLU A 125 4.83 15.67 -18.66
CA GLU A 125 5.87 15.48 -19.68
C GLU A 125 7.11 14.78 -19.14
N ASP A 126 7.70 13.87 -19.94
CA ASP A 126 8.93 13.15 -19.58
C ASP A 126 10.13 14.09 -19.45
N SER A 127 10.15 15.19 -20.20
CA SER A 127 11.16 16.27 -20.13
C SER A 127 11.34 16.86 -18.74
N LEU A 128 10.32 16.75 -17.88
CA LEU A 128 10.36 17.25 -16.51
C LEU A 128 11.10 16.31 -15.53
N VAL A 129 11.50 15.12 -15.98
CA VAL A 129 12.20 14.13 -15.16
C VAL A 129 13.66 14.06 -15.54
N SER A 130 14.53 14.13 -14.55
CA SER A 130 15.95 13.84 -14.73
C SER A 130 16.40 12.79 -13.70
N ILE A 131 16.89 11.67 -14.17
CA ILE A 131 17.46 10.60 -13.36
C ILE A 131 18.97 10.79 -13.34
N SER A 132 19.54 11.06 -12.17
CA SER A 132 20.97 11.29 -11.99
C SER A 132 21.72 10.04 -11.54
N LYS A 133 21.01 9.10 -10.92
CA LYS A 133 21.60 7.84 -10.44
C LYS A 133 20.54 6.73 -10.44
N THR A 134 20.91 5.59 -11.01
CA THR A 134 20.14 4.35 -10.88
C THR A 134 21.08 3.22 -10.55
N SER A 135 20.93 2.65 -9.37
CA SER A 135 21.70 1.50 -8.91
C SER A 135 20.84 0.62 -7.99
N PRO A 136 21.19 -0.66 -7.78
CA PRO A 136 20.46 -1.53 -6.84
C PRO A 136 20.43 -1.02 -5.39
N LYS A 137 21.27 -0.04 -5.04
CA LYS A 137 21.37 0.51 -3.68
C LYS A 137 20.67 1.85 -3.54
N GLU A 138 20.61 2.63 -4.62
CA GLU A 138 20.13 4.01 -4.56
C GLU A 138 19.65 4.50 -5.93
N ILE A 139 18.52 5.20 -5.93
CA ILE A 139 17.97 5.87 -7.10
C ILE A 139 17.80 7.34 -6.76
N GLU A 140 18.36 8.23 -7.57
CA GLU A 140 18.27 9.66 -7.38
C GLU A 140 17.88 10.39 -8.66
N GLY A 141 17.16 11.49 -8.50
CA GLY A 141 16.82 12.37 -9.60
C GLY A 141 15.91 13.51 -9.18
N LYS A 142 15.30 14.14 -10.16
CA LYS A 142 14.39 15.27 -9.96
C LYS A 142 13.17 15.13 -10.86
N VAL A 143 12.05 15.67 -10.38
CA VAL A 143 10.87 15.93 -11.20
C VAL A 143 10.55 17.41 -11.08
N LYS A 144 10.69 18.15 -12.20
CA LYS A 144 10.78 19.61 -12.18
C LYS A 144 11.99 20.04 -11.32
N HIS A 145 11.75 20.81 -10.27
CA HIS A 145 12.75 21.24 -9.30
C HIS A 145 12.78 20.37 -8.03
N TYR A 146 11.86 19.42 -7.90
CA TYR A 146 11.74 18.58 -6.71
C TYR A 146 12.71 17.41 -6.74
N VAL A 147 13.43 17.21 -5.64
CA VAL A 147 14.40 16.12 -5.49
C VAL A 147 13.68 14.83 -5.11
N VAL A 148 14.12 13.72 -5.70
CA VAL A 148 13.73 12.35 -5.31
C VAL A 148 15.00 11.56 -5.00
N LYS A 149 15.08 10.99 -3.79
CA LYS A 149 16.15 10.06 -3.40
C LYS A 149 15.54 8.82 -2.75
N ILE A 150 15.87 7.66 -3.28
CA ILE A 150 15.40 6.38 -2.79
C ILE A 150 16.61 5.53 -2.41
N LYS A 151 16.73 5.20 -1.13
CA LYS A 151 17.84 4.40 -0.59
C LYS A 151 17.33 3.03 -0.17
N MET A 152 17.67 2.00 -0.95
CA MET A 152 17.19 0.63 -0.73
C MET A 152 17.69 0.05 0.59
N LYS A 153 19.00 0.20 0.88
CA LYS A 153 19.61 -0.33 2.11
C LYS A 153 18.95 0.18 3.39
N ASN A 154 18.59 1.46 3.39
CA ASN A 154 18.01 2.13 4.56
C ASN A 154 16.48 2.19 4.48
N ARG A 155 15.90 1.67 3.41
CA ARG A 155 14.45 1.73 3.11
C ARG A 155 13.89 3.15 3.32
N THR A 156 14.47 4.10 2.59
CA THR A 156 14.14 5.51 2.76
C THR A 156 13.77 6.13 1.42
N ILE A 157 12.64 6.83 1.38
CA ILE A 157 12.25 7.71 0.29
C ILE A 157 12.27 9.13 0.82
N LEU A 158 13.10 9.97 0.20
CA LEU A 158 13.18 11.40 0.47
C LEU A 158 12.65 12.16 -0.74
N HIS A 159 11.70 13.06 -0.49
CA HIS A 159 11.13 13.94 -1.50
C HIS A 159 10.66 15.25 -0.87
N ASP A 160 10.75 16.36 -1.60
CA ASP A 160 10.58 17.70 -1.04
C ASP A 160 9.35 18.47 -1.52
N CYS A 161 8.46 17.88 -2.33
CA CYS A 161 7.27 18.59 -2.75
C CYS A 161 6.21 18.76 -1.64
N GLN A 162 5.41 19.81 -1.74
CA GLN A 162 4.39 20.12 -0.73
C GLN A 162 3.33 19.04 -0.56
N ASP A 163 2.90 18.38 -1.66
CA ASP A 163 1.93 17.28 -1.60
C ASP A 163 2.51 16.06 -0.87
N TRP A 164 3.81 15.77 -1.05
CA TRP A 164 4.52 14.74 -0.29
C TRP A 164 4.53 15.04 1.20
N ARG A 165 4.90 16.26 1.60
CA ARG A 165 4.93 16.68 3.01
C ARG A 165 3.57 16.50 3.71
N ARG A 166 2.47 16.82 3.01
CA ARG A 166 1.10 16.67 3.54
C ARG A 166 0.67 15.22 3.68
N ASN A 167 1.26 14.29 2.92
CA ASN A 167 0.85 12.89 2.86
C ASN A 167 1.84 11.92 3.54
N LEU A 168 2.87 12.43 4.24
CA LEU A 168 3.88 11.58 4.91
C LEU A 168 3.25 10.56 5.88
N GLU A 169 2.28 10.99 6.68
CA GLU A 169 1.64 10.14 7.68
C GLU A 169 0.78 9.05 7.04
N SER A 170 0.08 9.37 5.97
CA SER A 170 -0.74 8.41 5.22
C SER A 170 0.07 7.51 4.30
N ARG A 171 1.36 7.81 4.11
CA ARG A 171 2.27 7.12 3.18
C ARG A 171 1.76 7.06 1.74
N ASN A 172 0.88 7.99 1.37
CA ASN A 172 0.43 8.13 0.00
C ASN A 172 1.48 8.88 -0.83
N MET A 173 1.80 8.36 -1.99
CA MET A 173 2.74 8.99 -2.90
C MET A 173 2.09 10.15 -3.65
N CYS A 174 2.88 11.20 -3.90
CA CYS A 174 2.44 12.32 -4.71
C CYS A 174 2.61 12.04 -6.21
N LYS A 175 1.96 12.86 -7.06
CA LYS A 175 2.09 12.73 -8.52
C LYS A 175 3.52 12.85 -9.05
N HIS A 176 4.38 13.66 -8.41
CA HIS A 176 5.78 13.82 -8.83
C HIS A 176 6.58 12.53 -8.60
N LEU A 177 6.42 11.90 -7.42
CA LEU A 177 7.05 10.61 -7.19
C LEU A 177 6.47 9.53 -8.11
N GLY A 178 5.17 9.56 -8.39
CA GLY A 178 4.54 8.69 -9.38
C GLY A 178 5.15 8.84 -10.77
N LYS A 179 5.32 10.09 -11.25
CA LYS A 179 6.00 10.37 -12.53
C LYS A 179 7.44 9.89 -12.55
N PHE A 180 8.17 10.11 -11.47
CA PHE A 180 9.54 9.61 -11.34
C PHE A 180 9.61 8.09 -11.48
N LEU A 181 8.72 7.36 -10.80
CA LEU A 181 8.66 5.90 -10.86
C LEU A 181 8.25 5.39 -12.26
N LEU A 182 7.33 6.09 -12.94
CA LEU A 182 6.96 5.80 -14.34
C LEU A 182 8.12 6.01 -15.32
N SER A 183 9.11 6.84 -14.97
CA SER A 183 10.28 7.12 -15.81
C SER A 183 11.48 6.18 -15.56
N LEU A 184 11.38 5.29 -14.57
CA LEU A 184 12.34 4.21 -14.36
C LEU A 184 12.02 3.04 -15.32
N ASP A 185 12.96 2.11 -15.44
CA ASP A 185 12.63 0.84 -16.09
C ASP A 185 11.55 0.09 -15.28
N ASN A 186 10.72 -0.65 -16.02
CA ASN A 186 9.52 -1.28 -15.45
C ASN A 186 9.84 -2.27 -14.33
N ASP A 187 10.92 -3.02 -14.44
CA ASP A 187 11.29 -4.03 -13.46
C ASP A 187 11.81 -3.38 -12.18
N THR A 188 12.69 -2.38 -12.29
CA THR A 188 13.20 -1.60 -11.14
C THR A 188 12.05 -0.92 -10.38
N ALA A 189 11.12 -0.29 -11.07
CA ALA A 189 9.98 0.37 -10.44
C ALA A 189 9.03 -0.63 -9.78
N THR A 190 8.78 -1.76 -10.43
CA THR A 190 7.91 -2.83 -9.92
C THR A 190 8.51 -3.47 -8.67
N ASP A 191 9.77 -3.86 -8.70
CA ASP A 191 10.48 -4.48 -7.58
C ASP A 191 10.54 -3.55 -6.37
N LEU A 192 10.83 -2.28 -6.59
CA LEU A 192 10.82 -1.25 -5.54
C LEU A 192 9.44 -1.13 -4.88
N LEU A 193 8.40 -0.97 -5.68
CA LEU A 193 7.03 -0.81 -5.15
C LEU A 193 6.54 -2.07 -4.45
N GLN A 194 6.93 -3.25 -4.94
CA GLN A 194 6.65 -4.51 -4.27
C GLN A 194 7.39 -4.63 -2.92
N ASP A 195 8.67 -4.23 -2.85
CA ASP A 195 9.40 -4.22 -1.57
C ASP A 195 8.75 -3.23 -0.59
N ILE A 196 8.37 -2.04 -1.05
CA ILE A 196 7.64 -1.07 -0.21
C ILE A 196 6.30 -1.67 0.26
N LEU A 197 5.54 -2.32 -0.61
CA LEU A 197 4.27 -2.92 -0.27
C LEU A 197 4.42 -4.04 0.77
N ARG A 198 5.41 -4.93 0.57
CA ARG A 198 5.70 -6.06 1.47
C ARG A 198 6.26 -5.61 2.82
N ASN A 199 7.05 -4.54 2.83
CA ASN A 199 7.84 -4.09 3.97
C ASN A 199 7.51 -2.64 4.36
N MET A 200 6.26 -2.23 4.33
CA MET A 200 5.84 -0.84 4.54
C MET A 200 6.34 -0.24 5.87
N GLU A 201 6.36 -1.01 6.96
CA GLU A 201 6.75 -0.49 8.29
C GLU A 201 8.21 -0.03 8.36
N PRO A 202 9.21 -0.78 7.87
CA PRO A 202 10.60 -0.33 7.88
C PRO A 202 10.90 0.76 6.85
N TRP A 203 10.03 1.01 5.87
CA TRP A 203 10.22 2.11 4.94
C TRP A 203 9.94 3.46 5.59
N LYS A 204 10.89 4.38 5.46
CA LYS A 204 10.82 5.74 5.98
C LYS A 204 10.52 6.72 4.86
N PHE A 205 9.44 7.45 4.98
CA PHE A 205 9.02 8.51 4.08
C PHE A 205 9.44 9.83 4.71
N ILE A 206 10.36 10.55 4.08
CA ILE A 206 11.02 11.73 4.67
C ILE A 206 10.81 12.94 3.74
N ALA A 207 10.50 14.07 4.34
CA ALA A 207 10.59 15.37 3.71
C ALA A 207 11.74 16.18 4.37
N PRO A 208 12.62 16.82 3.60
CA PRO A 208 13.64 17.72 4.11
C PRO A 208 13.03 19.01 4.67
#